data_190e63eb79887f4c70cf13f6428ff3bc
#
_entry.id   190e63eb79887f4c70cf13f6428ff3bc
#
_cell.length_a   1.000
_cell.length_b   1.000
_cell.length_c   1.000
_cell.angle_alpha   90.00
_cell.angle_beta   90.00
_cell.angle_gamma   90.00
#
_symmetry.space_group_name_H-M   'P 1'
#
loop_
_entity.id
_entity.type
_entity.pdbx_description
1 polymer ?
#
loop_
_entity_poly.entity_id
_entity_poly.type
_entity_poly.pdbx_seq_one_letter_code
_entity_poly.pdbx_strand_id
1 'polypeptide(L)'
;MNDFAAQIRRAVSTYQIVYADPPWSYRDKGVAGKRGASQHYQTMTVDEICKLPIPEITGPNCLLAMWWVAPMPLEALKVVAAWGFRLTTMKGFTWHKRTKNGHSHFGMGHWTRSNAEDCLFAVKGKPKRASAAVSQLIEAPRGRHSEKPREARDRLVRLMGDAPRIELFAREHAPGWDAWGLELN
;
A
#
# COMPACT_ATOMS: atom_id res chain seq x y z
N MET A 1 -11.74 8.94 18.49
CA MET A 1 -11.45 7.87 17.53
C MET A 1 -12.52 7.95 16.47
N ASN A 2 -12.21 8.59 15.33
CA ASN A 2 -13.17 8.67 14.22
C ASN A 2 -13.49 7.27 13.74
N ASP A 3 -14.76 7.05 13.49
CA ASP A 3 -15.39 5.78 13.18
C ASP A 3 -14.98 5.26 11.79
N PHE A 4 -13.71 4.97 11.65
CA PHE A 4 -13.00 4.48 10.50
C PHE A 4 -13.60 3.14 10.03
N ALA A 5 -13.88 2.24 10.99
CA ALA A 5 -14.53 0.98 10.70
C ALA A 5 -15.97 1.17 10.19
N ALA A 6 -16.69 2.18 10.67
CA ALA A 6 -18.05 2.47 10.19
C ALA A 6 -18.08 3.10 8.81
N GLN A 7 -17.07 3.90 8.44
CA GLN A 7 -16.97 4.43 7.07
C GLN A 7 -16.75 3.31 6.06
N ILE A 8 -15.88 2.34 6.37
CA ILE A 8 -15.66 1.16 5.52
C ILE A 8 -16.94 0.32 5.42
N ARG A 9 -17.66 0.07 6.52
CA ARG A 9 -18.90 -0.72 6.52
C ARG A 9 -20.02 -0.10 5.71
N ARG A 10 -19.99 1.20 5.43
CA ARG A 10 -20.95 1.89 4.55
C ARG A 10 -20.64 1.74 3.07
N ALA A 11 -19.47 1.21 2.71
CA ALA A 11 -19.13 0.93 1.32
C ALA A 11 -20.05 -0.18 0.78
N VAL A 12 -20.95 0.18 -0.12
CA VAL A 12 -21.94 -0.74 -0.74
C VAL A 12 -21.30 -1.66 -1.77
N SER A 13 -20.05 -1.38 -2.17
CA SER A 13 -19.36 -2.06 -3.26
C SER A 13 -18.43 -3.16 -2.73
N THR A 14 -18.46 -4.32 -3.39
CA THR A 14 -17.48 -5.38 -3.16
C THR A 14 -16.27 -5.13 -4.08
N TYR A 15 -15.15 -4.70 -3.52
CA TYR A 15 -13.96 -4.37 -4.28
C TYR A 15 -13.25 -5.62 -4.80
N GLN A 16 -12.74 -5.51 -6.02
CA GLN A 16 -11.90 -6.52 -6.67
C GLN A 16 -10.43 -6.14 -6.68
N ILE A 17 -10.11 -4.86 -6.40
CA ILE A 17 -8.76 -4.36 -6.21
C ILE A 17 -8.73 -3.56 -4.91
N VAL A 18 -7.83 -3.93 -4.01
CA VAL A 18 -7.48 -3.17 -2.81
C VAL A 18 -6.03 -2.73 -2.96
N TYR A 19 -5.80 -1.43 -2.96
CA TYR A 19 -4.48 -0.82 -2.94
C TYR A 19 -4.26 -0.18 -1.58
N ALA A 20 -3.16 -0.47 -0.90
CA ALA A 20 -2.95 -0.02 0.46
C ALA A 20 -1.50 0.42 0.72
N ASP A 21 -1.33 1.53 1.43
CA ASP A 21 -0.06 2.00 1.99
C ASP A 21 -0.23 2.21 3.51
N PRO A 22 -0.23 1.14 4.32
CA PRO A 22 -0.48 1.27 5.75
C PRO A 22 0.54 2.17 6.44
N PRO A 23 0.11 3.02 7.40
CA PRO A 23 0.99 3.89 8.16
C PRO A 23 1.73 3.10 9.24
N TRP A 24 2.68 2.27 8.83
CA TRP A 24 3.41 1.35 9.68
C TRP A 24 4.06 2.07 10.87
N SER A 25 3.76 1.62 12.08
CA SER A 25 4.45 2.05 13.30
C SER A 25 5.68 1.17 13.51
N TYR A 26 6.83 1.59 13.00
CA TYR A 26 8.10 0.92 13.31
C TYR A 26 9.01 1.85 14.10
N ARG A 27 9.73 1.26 15.06
CA ARG A 27 10.70 1.99 15.88
C ARG A 27 12.02 2.11 15.12
N ASP A 28 12.20 3.20 14.39
CA ASP A 28 13.53 3.58 13.95
C ASP A 28 14.24 4.29 15.12
N LYS A 29 15.04 3.53 15.87
CA LYS A 29 15.94 4.07 16.89
C LYS A 29 17.17 4.70 16.20
N GLY A 30 16.95 5.75 15.41
CA GLY A 30 18.06 6.58 14.94
C GLY A 30 18.83 7.15 16.12
N VAL A 31 20.14 7.29 15.98
CA VAL A 31 21.13 7.72 16.99
C VAL A 31 20.78 9.03 17.73
N ALA A 32 19.71 9.71 17.39
CA ALA A 32 19.27 10.97 18.01
C ALA A 32 17.81 10.98 18.48
N GLY A 33 17.11 9.84 18.57
CA GLY A 33 15.76 9.79 19.13
C GLY A 33 14.66 10.58 18.39
N LYS A 34 15.00 11.21 17.26
CA LYS A 34 14.11 12.14 16.52
C LYS A 34 13.83 11.73 15.07
N ARG A 35 14.01 10.45 14.70
CA ARG A 35 13.79 9.97 13.33
C ARG A 35 12.81 8.79 13.34
N GLY A 36 11.67 8.94 12.72
CA GLY A 36 10.66 7.89 12.56
C GLY A 36 9.38 8.42 11.93
N ALA A 37 8.58 7.52 11.36
CA ALA A 37 7.32 7.85 10.69
C ALA A 37 6.33 8.60 11.59
N SER A 38 6.34 8.32 12.88
CA SER A 38 5.47 8.95 13.90
C SER A 38 5.62 10.46 14.08
N GLN A 39 6.69 11.07 13.54
CA GLN A 39 6.88 12.53 13.58
C GLN A 39 6.23 13.27 12.41
N HIS A 40 5.83 12.55 11.37
CA HIS A 40 5.35 13.15 10.13
C HIS A 40 3.87 12.91 9.87
N TYR A 41 3.29 11.84 10.44
CA TYR A 41 1.87 11.48 10.31
C TYR A 41 1.46 10.50 11.38
N GLN A 42 0.15 10.38 11.62
CA GLN A 42 -0.41 9.43 12.57
C GLN A 42 -0.15 8.00 12.10
N THR A 43 0.64 7.25 12.87
CA THR A 43 0.91 5.83 12.62
C THR A 43 -0.12 4.94 13.29
N MET A 44 -0.30 3.72 12.76
CA MET A 44 -1.14 2.68 13.35
C MET A 44 -0.28 1.50 13.79
N THR A 45 -0.66 0.87 14.89
CA THR A 45 -0.09 -0.42 15.28
C THR A 45 -0.51 -1.52 14.31
N VAL A 46 0.28 -2.59 14.21
CA VAL A 46 -0.07 -3.74 13.37
C VAL A 46 -1.42 -4.34 13.75
N ASP A 47 -1.73 -4.39 15.05
CA ASP A 47 -3.01 -4.92 15.53
C ASP A 47 -4.20 -4.04 15.15
N GLU A 48 -4.04 -2.71 15.13
CA GLU A 48 -5.06 -1.80 14.61
C GLU A 48 -5.29 -1.99 13.12
N ILE A 49 -4.21 -2.12 12.33
CA ILE A 49 -4.30 -2.39 10.88
C ILE A 49 -5.00 -3.74 10.65
N CYS A 50 -4.65 -4.77 11.40
CA CYS A 50 -5.28 -6.10 11.28
C CYS A 50 -6.79 -6.09 11.58
N LYS A 51 -7.25 -5.19 12.48
CA LYS A 51 -8.66 -5.09 12.89
C LYS A 51 -9.54 -4.35 11.89
N LEU A 52 -8.98 -3.78 10.84
CA LEU A 52 -9.79 -3.13 9.81
C LEU A 52 -10.70 -4.14 9.11
N PRO A 53 -11.98 -3.81 8.88
CA PRO A 53 -12.97 -4.73 8.35
C PRO A 53 -12.83 -4.93 6.82
N ILE A 54 -11.61 -5.11 6.33
CA ILE A 54 -11.33 -5.28 4.91
C ILE A 54 -12.02 -6.52 4.30
N PRO A 55 -12.16 -7.65 5.03
CA PRO A 55 -12.94 -8.80 4.52
C PRO A 55 -14.38 -8.47 4.16
N GLU A 56 -15.00 -7.47 4.83
CA GLU A 56 -16.41 -7.09 4.64
C GLU A 56 -16.66 -6.32 3.33
N ILE A 57 -15.63 -5.62 2.83
CA ILE A 57 -15.72 -4.79 1.62
C ILE A 57 -15.13 -5.45 0.38
N THR A 58 -14.47 -6.60 0.53
CA THR A 58 -13.80 -7.29 -0.58
C THR A 58 -14.66 -8.39 -1.17
N GLY A 59 -14.73 -8.43 -2.50
CA GLY A 59 -15.41 -9.49 -3.24
C GLY A 59 -14.74 -10.85 -3.07
N PRO A 60 -15.39 -11.93 -3.56
CA PRO A 60 -14.86 -13.29 -3.46
C PRO A 60 -13.57 -13.49 -4.27
N ASN A 61 -13.34 -12.67 -5.29
CA ASN A 61 -12.13 -12.67 -6.08
C ASN A 61 -11.52 -11.26 -6.05
N CYS A 62 -10.45 -11.07 -5.30
CA CYS A 62 -9.86 -9.76 -5.06
C CYS A 62 -8.33 -9.83 -5.07
N LEU A 63 -7.68 -8.83 -5.66
CA LEU A 63 -6.25 -8.57 -5.56
C LEU A 63 -6.00 -7.52 -4.48
N LEU A 64 -5.11 -7.82 -3.56
CA LEU A 64 -4.50 -6.87 -2.63
C LEU A 64 -3.11 -6.50 -3.16
N ALA A 65 -2.86 -5.21 -3.33
CA ALA A 65 -1.55 -4.62 -3.54
C ALA A 65 -1.20 -3.74 -2.33
N MET A 66 -0.25 -4.16 -1.51
CA MET A 66 0.07 -3.48 -0.25
C MET A 66 1.55 -3.14 -0.15
N TRP A 67 1.84 -1.86 0.06
CA TRP A 67 3.21 -1.41 0.35
C TRP A 67 3.61 -1.85 1.75
N TRP A 68 4.84 -2.29 1.88
CA TRP A 68 5.39 -2.77 3.14
C TRP A 68 6.80 -2.23 3.37
N VAL A 69 7.24 -2.24 4.62
CA VAL A 69 8.55 -1.75 5.01
C VAL A 69 9.48 -2.91 5.33
N ALA A 70 10.69 -2.88 4.79
CA ALA A 70 11.66 -3.98 4.90
C ALA A 70 11.94 -4.47 6.32
N PRO A 71 11.90 -3.63 7.39
CA PRO A 71 12.07 -4.11 8.75
C PRO A 71 10.90 -4.93 9.31
N MET A 72 9.73 -4.98 8.64
CA MET A 72 8.50 -5.56 9.17
C MET A 72 7.84 -6.59 8.21
N PRO A 73 8.58 -7.58 7.68
CA PRO A 73 8.01 -8.54 6.73
C PRO A 73 6.98 -9.48 7.39
N LEU A 74 7.20 -9.88 8.63
CA LEU A 74 6.27 -10.77 9.35
C LEU A 74 4.97 -10.06 9.70
N GLU A 75 5.05 -8.79 10.07
CA GLU A 75 3.90 -7.92 10.33
C GLU A 75 3.08 -7.70 9.07
N ALA A 76 3.72 -7.47 7.93
CA ALA A 76 3.03 -7.38 6.64
C ALA A 76 2.27 -8.67 6.31
N LEU A 77 2.88 -9.84 6.54
CA LEU A 77 2.23 -11.13 6.36
C LEU A 77 1.07 -11.35 7.34
N LYS A 78 1.20 -10.89 8.60
CA LYS A 78 0.13 -10.92 9.59
C LYS A 78 -1.10 -10.11 9.12
N VAL A 79 -0.88 -8.92 8.56
CA VAL A 79 -1.96 -8.07 8.00
C VAL A 79 -2.62 -8.77 6.81
N VAL A 80 -1.84 -9.30 5.86
CA VAL A 80 -2.36 -10.05 4.71
C VAL A 80 -3.30 -11.18 5.16
N ALA A 81 -2.87 -11.97 6.15
CA ALA A 81 -3.67 -13.07 6.69
C ALA A 81 -4.93 -12.56 7.42
N ALA A 82 -4.81 -11.52 8.25
CA ALA A 82 -5.93 -10.94 8.99
C ALA A 82 -7.01 -10.37 8.06
N TRP A 83 -6.63 -9.84 6.90
CA TRP A 83 -7.56 -9.34 5.88
C TRP A 83 -8.14 -10.44 4.98
N GLY A 84 -7.81 -11.72 5.26
CA GLY A 84 -8.36 -12.89 4.54
C GLY A 84 -7.73 -13.12 3.17
N PHE A 85 -6.53 -12.61 2.94
CA PHE A 85 -5.78 -12.82 1.69
C PHE A 85 -4.69 -13.90 1.85
N ARG A 86 -4.31 -14.48 0.73
CA ARG A 86 -3.18 -15.39 0.59
C ARG A 86 -2.08 -14.70 -0.21
N LEU A 87 -0.88 -14.62 0.34
CA LEU A 87 0.27 -14.03 -0.33
C LEU A 87 0.55 -14.74 -1.67
N THR A 88 0.79 -13.96 -2.70
CA THR A 88 1.26 -14.42 -4.02
C THR A 88 2.73 -14.10 -4.20
N THR A 89 3.15 -12.88 -3.88
CA THR A 89 4.55 -12.45 -3.95
C THR A 89 4.78 -11.24 -3.05
N MET A 90 5.96 -11.19 -2.44
CA MET A 90 6.40 -9.99 -1.69
C MET A 90 6.80 -8.83 -2.61
N LYS A 91 6.98 -9.10 -3.91
CA LYS A 91 7.39 -8.13 -4.93
C LYS A 91 6.42 -8.16 -6.10
N GLY A 92 5.19 -7.65 -5.90
CA GLY A 92 4.23 -7.39 -6.96
C GLY A 92 4.67 -6.19 -7.79
N PHE A 93 5.02 -5.09 -7.13
CA PHE A 93 5.79 -3.98 -7.69
C PHE A 93 7.03 -3.70 -6.86
N THR A 94 8.07 -3.19 -7.52
CA THR A 94 9.23 -2.56 -6.90
C THR A 94 9.36 -1.15 -7.46
N TRP A 95 9.24 -0.14 -6.60
CA TRP A 95 9.46 1.24 -6.98
C TRP A 95 10.91 1.63 -6.77
N HIS A 96 11.65 1.80 -7.87
CA HIS A 96 12.97 2.42 -7.87
C HIS A 96 12.81 3.94 -7.85
N LYS A 97 13.15 4.54 -6.73
CA LYS A 97 13.03 5.98 -6.50
C LYS A 97 14.02 6.76 -7.35
N ARG A 98 13.51 7.68 -8.15
CA ARG A 98 14.33 8.60 -8.94
C ARG A 98 14.34 10.00 -8.30
N THR A 99 15.37 10.76 -8.58
CA THR A 99 15.38 12.21 -8.38
C THR A 99 14.59 12.89 -9.49
N LYS A 100 14.27 14.19 -9.36
CA LYS A 100 13.64 14.96 -10.44
C LYS A 100 14.45 14.97 -11.74
N ASN A 101 15.78 14.81 -11.64
CA ASN A 101 16.70 14.75 -12.77
C ASN A 101 16.93 13.32 -13.30
N GLY A 102 16.12 12.34 -12.88
CA GLY A 102 16.19 10.96 -13.37
C GLY A 102 17.31 10.09 -12.76
N HIS A 103 18.16 10.63 -11.89
CA HIS A 103 19.18 9.82 -11.20
C HIS A 103 18.55 8.94 -10.11
N SER A 104 19.25 7.86 -9.76
CA SER A 104 18.86 7.02 -8.61
C SER A 104 18.84 7.87 -7.33
N HIS A 105 17.72 7.80 -6.58
CA HIS A 105 17.65 8.46 -5.28
C HIS A 105 18.34 7.60 -4.23
N PHE A 106 19.21 8.21 -3.42
CA PHE A 106 19.84 7.53 -2.28
C PHE A 106 19.19 8.01 -0.98
N GLY A 107 18.36 7.15 -0.38
CA GLY A 107 17.79 7.37 0.94
C GLY A 107 18.77 7.01 2.07
N MET A 108 18.32 7.20 3.29
CA MET A 108 19.05 6.76 4.48
C MET A 108 18.65 5.33 4.84
N GLY A 109 19.63 4.44 4.96
CA GLY A 109 19.44 3.07 5.40
C GLY A 109 20.55 2.65 6.34
N HIS A 110 20.32 1.64 7.18
CA HIS A 110 21.28 1.20 8.20
C HIS A 110 22.48 0.48 7.59
N TRP A 111 22.26 -0.35 6.57
CA TRP A 111 23.31 -1.13 5.91
C TRP A 111 23.59 -0.64 4.49
N THR A 112 22.53 -0.48 3.71
CA THR A 112 22.63 0.00 2.33
C THR A 112 21.81 1.27 2.18
N ARG A 113 22.04 2.03 1.10
CA ARG A 113 21.23 3.21 0.77
C ARG A 113 19.88 2.77 0.21
N SER A 114 18.79 3.19 0.88
CA SER A 114 17.42 2.83 0.48
C SER A 114 17.01 3.64 -0.74
N ASN A 115 16.93 2.99 -1.88
CA ASN A 115 16.50 3.58 -3.15
C ASN A 115 15.30 2.87 -3.77
N ALA A 116 14.76 1.86 -3.10
CA ALA A 116 13.58 1.13 -3.56
C ALA A 116 12.56 0.93 -2.43
N GLU A 117 11.30 0.76 -2.82
CA GLU A 117 10.22 0.26 -1.97
C GLU A 117 9.47 -0.84 -2.69
N ASP A 118 9.00 -1.84 -1.95
CA ASP A 118 8.30 -2.99 -2.49
C ASP A 118 6.82 -2.99 -2.10
N CYS A 119 5.96 -3.35 -3.06
CA CYS A 119 4.54 -3.58 -2.89
C CYS A 119 4.28 -5.08 -3.06
N LEU A 120 3.77 -5.74 -2.03
CA LEU A 120 3.39 -7.15 -2.13
C LEU A 120 2.06 -7.32 -2.87
N PHE A 121 1.86 -8.50 -3.49
CA PHE A 121 0.56 -8.93 -4.00
C PHE A 121 0.07 -10.13 -3.23
N ALA A 122 -1.21 -10.07 -2.87
CA ALA A 122 -1.94 -11.18 -2.25
C ALA A 122 -3.34 -11.28 -2.88
N VAL A 123 -3.96 -12.45 -2.80
CA VAL A 123 -5.24 -12.71 -3.44
C VAL A 123 -6.24 -13.34 -2.49
N LYS A 124 -7.51 -12.97 -2.65
CA LYS A 124 -8.68 -13.68 -2.14
C LYS A 124 -9.33 -14.37 -3.32
N GLY A 125 -9.67 -15.65 -3.19
CA GLY A 125 -10.23 -16.42 -4.31
C GLY A 125 -9.27 -16.62 -5.48
N LYS A 126 -9.77 -16.44 -6.70
CA LYS A 126 -9.06 -16.62 -7.96
C LYS A 126 -9.31 -15.43 -8.90
N PRO A 127 -8.80 -14.21 -8.56
CA PRO A 127 -8.97 -13.06 -9.45
C PRO A 127 -8.25 -13.31 -10.78
N LYS A 128 -8.87 -12.86 -11.86
CA LYS A 128 -8.30 -12.96 -13.21
C LYS A 128 -7.64 -11.64 -13.56
N ARG A 129 -6.42 -11.69 -14.08
CA ARG A 129 -5.76 -10.52 -14.66
C ARG A 129 -6.27 -10.25 -16.06
N ALA A 130 -6.45 -8.97 -16.40
CA ALA A 130 -6.81 -8.52 -17.74
C ALA A 130 -5.59 -8.44 -18.67
N SER A 131 -4.40 -8.21 -18.10
CA SER A 131 -3.16 -8.14 -18.87
C SER A 131 -2.03 -8.93 -18.22
N ALA A 132 -1.22 -9.59 -19.04
CA ALA A 132 0.02 -10.25 -18.63
C ALA A 132 1.27 -9.37 -18.85
N ALA A 133 1.12 -8.19 -19.47
CA ALA A 133 2.23 -7.35 -19.93
C ALA A 133 2.52 -6.15 -18.99
N VAL A 134 2.13 -6.24 -17.73
CA VAL A 134 2.39 -5.18 -16.75
C VAL A 134 3.74 -5.41 -16.08
N SER A 135 4.67 -4.45 -16.24
CA SER A 135 6.00 -4.51 -15.64
C SER A 135 5.94 -4.40 -14.12
N GLN A 136 6.78 -5.16 -13.44
CA GLN A 136 6.95 -5.11 -11.99
C GLN A 136 7.70 -3.85 -11.54
N LEU A 137 8.77 -3.46 -12.26
CA LEU A 137 9.61 -2.33 -11.89
C LEU A 137 8.94 -1.01 -12.27
N ILE A 138 8.77 -0.15 -11.29
CA ILE A 138 8.33 1.24 -11.44
C ILE A 138 9.53 2.15 -11.26
N GLU A 139 9.82 3.00 -12.22
CA GLU A 139 10.85 4.03 -12.13
C GLU A 139 10.18 5.41 -12.14
N ALA A 140 10.03 5.99 -10.96
CA ALA A 140 9.34 7.26 -10.82
C ALA A 140 10.06 8.16 -9.80
N PRO A 141 10.01 9.50 -10.01
CA PRO A 141 10.52 10.44 -9.04
C PRO A 141 9.72 10.35 -7.73
N ARG A 142 10.39 10.71 -6.63
CA ARG A 142 9.72 10.92 -5.36
C ARG A 142 8.79 12.13 -5.45
N GLY A 143 7.56 11.95 -4.97
CA GLY A 143 6.63 13.01 -4.69
C GLY A 143 6.85 13.66 -3.31
N ARG A 144 5.76 14.06 -2.66
CA ARG A 144 5.75 14.50 -1.26
C ARG A 144 6.26 13.38 -0.34
N HIS A 145 6.53 13.70 0.93
CA HIS A 145 7.02 12.69 1.86
C HIS A 145 6.10 11.47 1.91
N SER A 146 6.68 10.27 1.67
CA SER A 146 5.97 8.97 1.69
C SER A 146 4.88 8.76 0.63
N GLU A 147 4.68 9.69 -0.31
CA GLU A 147 3.74 9.51 -1.43
C GLU A 147 4.23 8.43 -2.39
N LYS A 148 3.37 7.46 -2.69
CA LYS A 148 3.67 6.40 -3.65
C LYS A 148 3.42 6.88 -5.09
N PRO A 149 4.13 6.30 -6.08
CA PRO A 149 4.00 6.72 -7.47
C PRO A 149 2.60 6.44 -8.01
N ARG A 150 2.00 7.43 -8.67
CA ARG A 150 0.67 7.32 -9.32
C ARG A 150 0.62 6.16 -10.31
N GLU A 151 1.76 5.88 -10.95
CA GLU A 151 1.91 4.77 -11.89
C GLU A 151 1.53 3.41 -11.28
N ALA A 152 1.63 3.22 -9.96
CA ALA A 152 1.20 2.00 -9.30
C ALA A 152 -0.32 1.76 -9.48
N ARG A 153 -1.13 2.81 -9.30
CA ARG A 153 -2.58 2.78 -9.54
C ARG A 153 -2.92 2.45 -10.99
N ASP A 154 -2.24 3.12 -11.93
CA ASP A 154 -2.46 2.92 -13.36
C ASP A 154 -2.09 1.50 -13.79
N ARG A 155 -1.02 0.94 -13.23
CA ARG A 155 -0.60 -0.43 -13.48
C ARG A 155 -1.58 -1.45 -12.88
N LEU A 156 -2.16 -1.19 -11.73
CA LEU A 156 -3.20 -2.06 -11.15
C LEU A 156 -4.45 -2.10 -12.03
N VAL A 157 -4.87 -0.97 -12.59
CA VAL A 157 -5.99 -0.92 -13.54
C VAL A 157 -5.63 -1.67 -14.82
N ARG A 158 -4.43 -1.50 -15.38
CA ARG A 158 -4.00 -2.28 -16.55
C ARG A 158 -3.91 -3.78 -16.27
N LEU A 159 -3.47 -4.14 -15.06
CA LEU A 159 -3.32 -5.54 -14.64
C LEU A 159 -4.68 -6.24 -14.48
N MET A 160 -5.65 -5.57 -13.86
CA MET A 160 -6.91 -6.17 -13.42
C MET A 160 -8.10 -5.78 -14.29
N GLY A 161 -7.97 -4.76 -15.15
CA GLY A 161 -9.08 -4.15 -15.90
C GLY A 161 -9.84 -3.11 -15.07
N ASP A 162 -10.92 -2.60 -15.65
CA ASP A 162 -11.80 -1.63 -15.01
C ASP A 162 -12.76 -2.33 -14.04
N ALA A 163 -12.25 -2.62 -12.86
CA ALA A 163 -12.97 -3.31 -11.79
C ALA A 163 -13.18 -2.38 -10.59
N PRO A 164 -14.19 -2.64 -9.73
CA PRO A 164 -14.37 -1.92 -8.47
C PRO A 164 -13.10 -1.94 -7.62
N ARG A 165 -12.62 -0.76 -7.24
CA ARG A 165 -11.31 -0.58 -6.60
C ARG A 165 -11.31 0.48 -5.53
N ILE A 166 -10.52 0.25 -4.50
CA ILE A 166 -10.34 1.17 -3.37
C ILE A 166 -8.86 1.35 -3.04
N GLU A 167 -8.48 2.60 -2.73
CA GLU A 167 -7.21 2.91 -2.10
C GLU A 167 -7.42 3.14 -0.61
N LEU A 168 -6.77 2.31 0.21
CA LEU A 168 -6.77 2.43 1.67
C LEU A 168 -5.58 3.27 2.12
N PHE A 169 -5.79 4.09 3.15
CA PHE A 169 -4.81 5.06 3.65
C PHE A 169 -4.44 6.11 2.60
N ALA A 170 -5.39 6.40 1.71
CA ALA A 170 -5.24 7.38 0.65
C ALA A 170 -4.99 8.78 1.22
N ARG A 171 -4.19 9.57 0.52
CA ARG A 171 -3.89 10.96 0.85
C ARG A 171 -4.55 11.96 -0.09
N GLU A 172 -5.05 11.47 -1.21
CA GLU A 172 -5.77 12.22 -2.23
C GLU A 172 -6.85 11.35 -2.86
N HIS A 173 -7.86 11.98 -3.45
CA HIS A 173 -8.80 11.29 -4.31
C HIS A 173 -8.19 11.09 -5.69
N ALA A 174 -8.25 9.87 -6.22
CA ALA A 174 -7.81 9.54 -7.57
C ALA A 174 -9.01 9.18 -8.46
N PRO A 175 -9.06 9.64 -9.73
CA PRO A 175 -10.16 9.32 -10.63
C PRO A 175 -10.39 7.82 -10.77
N GLY A 176 -11.64 7.38 -10.58
CA GLY A 176 -12.06 5.99 -10.70
C GLY A 176 -11.60 5.09 -9.54
N TRP A 177 -11.09 5.65 -8.44
CA TRP A 177 -10.78 4.96 -7.20
C TRP A 177 -11.66 5.48 -6.08
N ASP A 178 -12.28 4.58 -5.35
CA ASP A 178 -12.75 4.93 -4.02
C ASP A 178 -11.55 5.09 -3.10
N ALA A 179 -11.63 6.03 -2.19
CA ALA A 179 -10.51 6.38 -1.34
C ALA A 179 -10.92 6.39 0.13
N TRP A 180 -10.04 5.90 0.97
CA TRP A 180 -10.23 5.91 2.40
C TRP A 180 -8.89 6.14 3.12
N GLY A 181 -8.82 7.17 3.96
CA GLY A 181 -7.62 7.56 4.69
C GLY A 181 -7.89 8.72 5.63
N LEU A 182 -7.05 8.89 6.63
CA LEU A 182 -7.15 9.95 7.65
C LEU A 182 -6.71 11.33 7.12
N GLU A 183 -6.01 11.38 5.99
CA GLU A 183 -5.47 12.60 5.40
C GLU A 183 -6.34 13.10 4.21
N LEU A 184 -7.46 12.44 3.91
CA LEU A 184 -8.43 12.90 2.90
C LEU A 184 -9.21 14.11 3.45
N ASN A 185 -9.14 15.25 2.76
CA ASN A 185 -9.92 16.47 3.02
C ASN A 185 -11.18 16.48 2.15
#